data_9271d0f36f35f1bb31ce481f749ef8a4
#
_entry.id   9271d0f36f35f1bb31ce481f749ef8a4
#
_cell.length_a   1.000
_cell.length_b   1.000
_cell.length_c   1.000
_cell.angle_alpha   90.00
_cell.angle_beta   90.00
_cell.angle_gamma   90.00
#
_symmetry.space_group_name_H-M   'P 1'
#
loop_
_entity.id
_entity.type
_entity.pdbx_description
1 polymer ?
#
loop_
_entity_poly.entity_id
_entity_poly.type
_entity_poly.pdbx_seq_one_letter_code
_entity_poly.pdbx_strand_id
1 'polypeptide(L)' 'MKFWIARDLEDDKLHLFPGEPHNKLFWWNYRNEKIEIDKNMFPEVTFENSPQQIELKLVKEE' A
#
# COMPACT_ATOMS: atom_id res chain seq x y z
N MET A 1 -1.46 -8.79 -11.81
CA MET A 1 -1.59 -9.12 -10.37
C MET A 1 -1.99 -7.87 -9.61
N LYS A 2 -3.01 -7.97 -8.83
CA LYS A 2 -3.53 -6.81 -8.12
C LYS A 2 -3.10 -6.81 -6.67
N PHE A 3 -2.73 -5.63 -6.19
CA PHE A 3 -2.35 -5.39 -4.80
C PHE A 3 -3.12 -4.19 -4.29
N TRP A 4 -3.08 -4.02 -2.98
CA TRP A 4 -3.58 -2.81 -2.34
C TRP A 4 -2.39 -2.04 -1.79
N ILE A 5 -2.47 -0.71 -1.83
CA ILE A 5 -1.44 0.16 -1.31
C ILE A 5 -2.08 1.11 -0.32
N ALA A 6 -1.43 1.31 0.81
CA ALA A 6 -1.95 2.19 1.84
C ALA A 6 -0.81 2.85 2.61
N ARG A 7 -1.05 4.08 3.04
CA ARG A 7 -0.09 4.86 3.81
C ARG A 7 -0.59 5.03 5.23
N ASP A 8 0.28 4.76 6.20
CA ASP A 8 -0.03 4.95 7.60
C ASP A 8 0.06 6.42 7.96
N LEU A 9 -0.83 6.88 8.84
CA LEU A 9 -0.82 8.27 9.27
C LEU A 9 0.32 8.54 10.26
N GLU A 10 0.55 7.60 11.17
CA GLU A 10 1.45 7.82 12.30
C GLU A 10 2.90 8.00 11.87
N ASP A 11 3.38 7.13 10.98
CA ASP A 11 4.80 7.13 10.60
C ASP A 11 5.03 7.42 9.12
N ASP A 12 3.97 7.67 8.37
CA ASP A 12 4.02 7.98 6.94
C ASP A 12 4.56 6.83 6.09
N LYS A 13 4.60 5.62 6.65
CA LYS A 13 5.09 4.46 5.91
C LYS A 13 4.09 3.98 4.89
N LEU A 14 4.60 3.50 3.78
CA LEU A 14 3.81 3.01 2.66
C LEU A 14 3.99 1.51 2.53
N HIS A 15 2.88 0.78 2.43
CA HIS A 15 2.93 -0.67 2.35
C HIS A 15 2.08 -1.19 1.20
N LEU A 16 2.50 -2.33 0.67
CA LEU A 16 1.72 -3.12 -0.28
C LEU A 16 1.10 -4.30 0.45
N PHE A 17 -0.15 -4.59 0.11
CA PHE A 17 -0.92 -5.66 0.73
C PHE A 17 -1.50 -6.56 -0.37
N PRO A 18 -1.43 -7.89 -0.21
CA PRO A 18 -2.04 -8.78 -1.21
C PRO A 18 -3.57 -8.76 -1.19
N GLY A 19 -4.17 -8.25 -0.13
CA GLY A 19 -5.62 -8.09 -0.02
C GLY A 19 -5.96 -6.76 0.63
N GLU A 20 -7.23 -6.46 0.74
CA GLU A 20 -7.66 -5.16 1.27
C GLU A 20 -7.34 -5.05 2.76
N PRO A 21 -6.53 -4.05 3.17
CA PRO A 21 -6.22 -3.85 4.59
C PRO A 21 -7.37 -3.17 5.31
N HIS A 22 -7.34 -3.27 6.65
CA HIS A 22 -8.35 -2.67 7.51
C HIS A 22 -7.80 -1.40 8.17
N ASN A 23 -8.65 -0.37 8.26
CA ASN A 23 -8.28 0.87 8.94
C ASN A 23 -8.23 0.64 10.45
N LYS A 24 -7.14 1.11 11.08
CA LYS A 24 -6.95 1.02 12.53
C LYS A 24 -6.59 2.40 13.08
N LEU A 25 -7.41 3.41 12.83
CA LEU A 25 -7.26 4.78 13.29
C LEU A 25 -6.07 5.50 12.64
N PHE A 26 -4.83 5.07 12.93
CA PHE A 26 -3.64 5.76 12.47
C PHE A 26 -2.79 4.92 11.53
N TRP A 27 -3.19 3.67 11.27
CA TRP A 27 -2.42 2.77 10.43
C TRP A 27 -3.34 1.75 9.78
N TRP A 28 -2.78 0.98 8.83
CA TRP A 28 -3.53 -0.03 8.10
C TRP A 28 -3.04 -1.41 8.50
N ASN A 29 -3.97 -2.28 8.78
CA ASN A 29 -3.66 -3.62 9.28
C ASN A 29 -4.12 -4.68 8.29
N TYR A 30 -3.33 -5.75 8.21
CA TYR A 30 -3.64 -6.89 7.38
C TYR A 30 -3.19 -8.14 8.10
N ARG A 31 -3.97 -9.21 8.02
CA ARG A 31 -3.70 -10.44 8.77
C ARG A 31 -2.49 -11.20 8.27
N ASN A 32 -2.10 -11.00 7.01
CA ASN A 32 -0.94 -11.64 6.41
C ASN A 32 0.20 -10.65 6.31
N GLU A 33 1.28 -11.06 5.66
CA GLU A 33 2.43 -10.20 5.50
C GLU A 33 2.13 -9.03 4.58
N LYS A 34 2.74 -7.91 4.88
CA LYS A 34 2.71 -6.72 4.05
C LYS A 34 4.15 -6.35 3.70
N ILE A 35 4.31 -5.62 2.61
CA ILE A 35 5.63 -5.22 2.11
C ILE A 35 5.77 -3.72 2.27
N GLU A 36 6.78 -3.30 3.03
CA GLU A 36 7.08 -1.87 3.15
C GLU A 36 7.86 -1.43 1.93
N ILE A 37 7.43 -0.32 1.32
CA ILE A 37 8.14 0.27 0.19
C ILE A 37 8.55 1.69 0.56
N ASP A 38 9.41 2.29 -0.26
CA ASP A 38 9.91 3.64 -0.02
C ASP A 38 8.74 4.61 0.11
N LYS A 39 8.70 5.34 1.21
CA LYS A 39 7.61 6.28 1.49
C LYS A 39 7.53 7.41 0.48
N ASN A 40 8.59 7.63 -0.29
CA ASN A 40 8.61 8.67 -1.33
C ASN A 40 8.06 8.19 -2.66
N MET A 41 7.77 6.89 -2.79
CA MET A 41 7.06 6.37 -3.94
C MET A 41 5.59 6.72 -3.81
N PHE A 42 4.94 6.96 -4.91
CA PHE A 42 3.51 7.23 -4.95
C PHE A 42 3.09 8.32 -3.94
N PRO A 43 3.64 9.54 -4.07
CA PRO A 43 3.27 10.62 -3.14
C PRO A 43 1.78 10.96 -3.17
N GLU A 44 1.09 10.57 -4.22
CA GLU A 44 -0.35 10.78 -4.34
C GLU A 44 -1.17 9.87 -3.42
N VAL A 45 -0.55 8.81 -2.86
CA VAL A 45 -1.25 7.92 -1.92
C VAL A 45 -1.06 8.48 -0.51
N THR A 46 -2.17 8.88 0.10
CA THR A 46 -2.18 9.44 1.45
C THR A 46 -2.97 8.52 2.38
N PHE A 47 -2.92 8.80 3.68
CA PHE A 47 -3.75 8.06 4.62
C PHE A 47 -5.23 8.25 4.30
N GLU A 48 -5.62 9.46 3.97
CA GLU A 48 -7.03 9.80 3.73
C GLU A 48 -7.61 9.10 2.52
N ASN A 49 -6.81 8.88 1.48
CA ASN A 49 -7.31 8.20 0.29
C ASN A 49 -6.92 6.72 0.23
N SER A 50 -6.37 6.20 1.30
CA SER A 50 -6.04 4.77 1.39
C SER A 50 -7.26 3.96 1.80
N PRO A 51 -7.31 2.68 1.47
CA PRO A 51 -6.37 2.00 0.59
C PRO A 51 -6.76 2.18 -0.88
N GLN A 52 -5.79 2.04 -1.76
CA GLN A 52 -6.05 2.09 -3.20
C GLN A 52 -5.59 0.78 -3.82
N GLN A 53 -6.32 0.35 -4.85
CA GLN A 53 -5.94 -0.86 -5.55
C GLN A 53 -4.99 -0.52 -6.68
N ILE A 54 -3.91 -1.29 -6.81
CA ILE A 54 -2.96 -1.11 -7.89
C ILE A 54 -2.76 -2.45 -8.60
N GLU A 55 -2.26 -2.37 -9.80
CA GLU A 55 -1.95 -3.57 -10.57
C GLU A 55 -0.47 -3.62 -10.88
N LEU A 56 0.15 -4.77 -10.60
CA LEU A 56 1.54 -5.02 -10.92
C LEU A 56 1.61 -5.92 -12.14
N LYS A 57 2.44 -5.53 -13.10
CA LYS A 57 2.61 -6.28 -14.33
C LYS A 57 4.09 -6.53 -14.58
N LEU A 58 4.38 -7.71 -15.05
CA LEU A 58 5.73 -8.03 -15.46
C LEU A 58 6.00 -7.35 -16.81
N VAL A 59 7.02 -6.52 -16.84
CA VAL A 59 7.46 -5.87 -18.07
C VAL A 59 8.50 -6.76 -18.70
N LYS A 60 8.24 -7.17 -19.95
CA LYS A 60 9.18 -7.99 -20.70
C LYS A 60 9.93 -7.12 -21.69
N GLU A 61 11.22 -7.29 -21.72
CA GLU A 61 12.08 -6.63 -22.71
C GLU A 61 12.53 -7.64 -23.73
N GLU A 62 12.59 -7.20 -24.97
CA GLU A 62 13.01 -8.07 -26.06
C GLU A 62 14.45 -7.79 -26.46
#